data_d46a2df75823011c8ee1e916896a55a8
#
_entry.id   d46a2df75823011c8ee1e916896a55a8
#
_cell.length_a   1.000
_cell.length_b   1.000
_cell.length_c   1.000
_cell.angle_alpha   90.00
_cell.angle_beta   90.00
_cell.angle_gamma   90.00
#
_symmetry.space_group_name_H-M   'P 1'
#
loop_
_entity.id
_entity.type
_entity.pdbx_description
1 polymer ?
#
loop_
_entity_poly.entity_id
_entity_poly.type
_entity_poly.pdbx_seq_one_letter_code
_entity_poly.pdbx_strand_id
1 'polypeptide(L)'
;MKSRIISLTAAVALFLSTLAATIETDRTWYLAGEPMTVSVTADSAMIAYAELCDRHGLAAGTVVSLKEGVRREGVRREGKGVIELPSDLHSGYYVLSVYTRHDTNVLQRLVAVINPLRKSADDDMEWVSGDSCWVMGDGTADLVSRKTVDVRETEGHIIRAHVKNVYDGHTFTGSQISPSLSIIGKQIHYFEGKMVNDSTAVFYTYGIHGKQPLVLSAMTSTGVSLPIEMISPFATLLPKQLPHLVFHYKRSEVEARSLNMQRHQMAIAPAKRELKMGDFSDDTAEDVVPLEYDETVLGTKPDLSYNLDEYRQFLTVREVLLEYVSCVKNKKVDGVPQLFVRKELDQYNTSFPTLVLIDGMPVFDVERLLNYDARRIHYINIYAEQYTFGNGVYNGILSFVTRSGQLTNYPTERNMQYLVYDFPGFCN
;
A
#
# COMPACT_ATOMS: atom_id res chain seq x y z
N MET A 1 -48.08 -33.77 -56.64
CA MET A 1 -47.64 -32.45 -56.29
C MET A 1 -47.12 -32.51 -54.88
N LYS A 2 -45.79 -32.56 -54.66
CA LYS A 2 -45.14 -32.61 -53.37
C LYS A 2 -44.67 -31.20 -53.05
N SER A 3 -45.30 -30.56 -52.03
CA SER A 3 -44.90 -29.30 -51.51
C SER A 3 -43.68 -29.51 -50.59
N ARG A 4 -42.55 -28.89 -50.91
CA ARG A 4 -41.36 -28.83 -50.05
C ARG A 4 -41.53 -27.64 -49.15
N ILE A 5 -41.69 -27.91 -47.85
CA ILE A 5 -41.58 -26.93 -46.79
C ILE A 5 -40.08 -26.72 -46.51
N ILE A 6 -39.57 -25.55 -46.88
CA ILE A 6 -38.22 -25.10 -46.50
C ILE A 6 -38.31 -24.53 -45.13
N SER A 7 -37.81 -25.27 -44.16
CA SER A 7 -37.63 -24.78 -42.79
C SER A 7 -36.43 -23.84 -42.73
N LEU A 8 -36.71 -22.57 -42.62
CA LEU A 8 -35.68 -21.52 -42.39
C LEU A 8 -35.39 -21.47 -40.90
N THR A 9 -34.40 -22.26 -40.45
CA THR A 9 -33.82 -22.11 -39.12
C THR A 9 -32.97 -20.85 -39.11
N ALA A 10 -33.56 -19.74 -38.69
CA ALA A 10 -32.82 -18.54 -38.34
C ALA A 10 -31.96 -18.84 -37.08
N ALA A 11 -30.69 -19.07 -37.31
CA ALA A 11 -29.72 -19.05 -36.22
C ALA A 11 -29.64 -17.61 -35.70
N VAL A 12 -30.36 -17.33 -34.62
CA VAL A 12 -30.13 -16.14 -33.80
C VAL A 12 -28.77 -16.36 -33.14
N ALA A 13 -27.72 -15.88 -33.80
CA ALA A 13 -26.44 -15.66 -33.12
C ALA A 13 -26.70 -14.61 -32.05
N LEU A 14 -26.91 -15.06 -30.82
CA LEU A 14 -26.73 -14.22 -29.64
C LEU A 14 -25.26 -13.78 -29.65
N PHE A 15 -25.00 -12.63 -30.25
CA PHE A 15 -23.84 -11.85 -29.89
C PHE A 15 -24.05 -11.41 -28.43
N LEU A 16 -23.62 -12.25 -27.49
CA LEU A 16 -23.20 -11.81 -26.18
C LEU A 16 -22.01 -10.87 -26.43
N SER A 17 -22.33 -9.60 -26.71
CA SER A 17 -21.36 -8.55 -26.58
C SER A 17 -20.95 -8.53 -25.12
N THR A 18 -19.89 -9.25 -24.78
CA THR A 18 -19.09 -8.91 -23.58
C THR A 18 -18.68 -7.46 -23.81
N LEU A 19 -19.38 -6.56 -23.13
CA LEU A 19 -19.10 -5.16 -23.21
C LEU A 19 -17.68 -5.00 -22.65
N ALA A 20 -16.76 -4.72 -23.55
CA ALA A 20 -15.36 -4.55 -23.22
C ALA A 20 -15.22 -3.46 -22.15
N ALA A 21 -14.42 -3.71 -21.14
CA ALA A 21 -13.99 -2.68 -20.20
C ALA A 21 -13.43 -1.48 -21.01
N THR A 22 -13.70 -0.26 -20.57
CA THR A 22 -13.20 0.95 -21.24
C THR A 22 -12.30 1.73 -20.29
N ILE A 23 -11.25 2.32 -20.84
CA ILE A 23 -10.40 3.29 -20.14
C ILE A 23 -10.66 4.67 -20.70
N GLU A 24 -10.87 5.61 -19.80
CA GLU A 24 -10.97 7.03 -20.14
C GLU A 24 -10.01 7.83 -19.27
N THR A 25 -9.41 8.84 -19.86
CA THR A 25 -8.63 9.87 -19.17
C THR A 25 -9.29 11.21 -19.36
N ASP A 26 -9.17 12.11 -18.39
CA ASP A 26 -9.78 13.45 -18.50
C ASP A 26 -9.19 14.28 -19.64
N ARG A 27 -8.01 13.88 -20.16
CA ARG A 27 -7.34 14.55 -21.29
C ARG A 27 -6.54 13.54 -22.13
N THR A 28 -6.15 13.95 -23.33
CA THR A 28 -5.29 13.17 -24.23
C THR A 28 -3.80 13.48 -24.04
N TRP A 29 -3.47 14.63 -23.45
CA TRP A 29 -2.11 15.01 -23.13
C TRP A 29 -2.03 15.79 -21.80
N TYR A 30 -0.88 15.71 -21.13
CA TYR A 30 -0.62 16.30 -19.82
C TYR A 30 0.73 17.00 -19.80
N LEU A 31 0.87 18.01 -18.95
CA LEU A 31 2.19 18.47 -18.54
C LEU A 31 2.75 17.54 -17.47
N ALA A 32 4.07 17.32 -17.48
CA ALA A 32 4.76 16.69 -16.36
C ALA A 32 4.46 17.46 -15.07
N GLY A 33 4.05 16.75 -14.01
CA GLY A 33 3.61 17.33 -12.74
C GLY A 33 2.11 17.61 -12.62
N GLU A 34 1.30 17.42 -13.68
CA GLU A 34 -0.17 17.51 -13.59
C GLU A 34 -0.78 16.22 -13.03
N PRO A 35 -1.94 16.30 -12.33
CA PRO A 35 -2.74 15.14 -12.01
C PRO A 35 -3.45 14.61 -13.26
N MET A 36 -3.46 13.30 -13.42
CA MET A 36 -4.19 12.58 -14.48
C MET A 36 -5.33 11.77 -13.86
N THR A 37 -6.56 12.10 -14.20
CA THR A 37 -7.72 11.31 -13.78
C THR A 37 -7.93 10.15 -14.72
N VAL A 38 -7.99 8.93 -14.18
CA VAL A 38 -8.26 7.70 -14.91
C VAL A 38 -9.61 7.16 -14.49
N SER A 39 -10.48 6.90 -15.45
CA SER A 39 -11.78 6.25 -15.25
C SER A 39 -11.82 4.91 -15.98
N VAL A 40 -12.33 3.89 -15.33
CA VAL A 40 -12.48 2.55 -15.87
C VAL A 40 -13.90 2.06 -15.66
N THR A 41 -14.51 1.52 -16.70
CA THR A 41 -15.81 0.87 -16.58
C THR A 41 -15.61 -0.64 -16.77
N ALA A 42 -16.07 -1.42 -15.78
CA ALA A 42 -15.95 -2.88 -15.79
C ALA A 42 -17.22 -3.55 -15.26
N ASP A 43 -17.42 -4.83 -15.61
CA ASP A 43 -18.62 -5.59 -15.24
C ASP A 43 -18.58 -6.16 -13.80
N SER A 44 -17.45 -6.12 -13.13
CA SER A 44 -17.28 -6.72 -11.80
C SER A 44 -16.66 -5.75 -10.77
N ALA A 45 -17.09 -5.88 -9.50
CA ALA A 45 -16.48 -5.19 -8.38
C ALA A 45 -15.14 -5.82 -8.05
N MET A 46 -14.07 -5.23 -8.49
CA MET A 46 -12.72 -5.67 -8.15
C MET A 46 -11.78 -4.47 -8.10
N ILE A 47 -10.70 -4.61 -7.36
CA ILE A 47 -9.62 -3.64 -7.35
C ILE A 47 -8.97 -3.64 -8.73
N ALA A 48 -9.05 -2.53 -9.42
CA ALA A 48 -8.34 -2.32 -10.68
C ALA A 48 -7.09 -1.49 -10.44
N TYR A 49 -6.03 -1.83 -11.15
CA TYR A 49 -4.74 -1.17 -11.11
C TYR A 49 -4.55 -0.35 -12.36
N ALA A 50 -4.07 0.87 -12.20
CA ALA A 50 -3.64 1.73 -13.30
C ALA A 50 -2.14 2.02 -13.16
N GLU A 51 -1.39 1.79 -14.22
CA GLU A 51 0.05 1.92 -14.26
C GLU A 51 0.44 2.69 -15.52
N LEU A 52 1.20 3.78 -15.35
CA LEU A 52 1.73 4.55 -16.45
C LEU A 52 3.22 4.22 -16.64
N CYS A 53 3.57 3.67 -17.78
CA CYS A 53 4.94 3.26 -18.09
C CYS A 53 5.49 4.03 -19.29
N ASP A 54 6.78 4.29 -19.30
CA ASP A 54 7.52 4.79 -20.46
C ASP A 54 7.76 3.66 -21.49
N ARG A 55 8.46 3.97 -22.57
CA ARG A 55 8.84 3.00 -23.62
C ARG A 55 9.74 1.87 -23.14
N HIS A 56 10.43 2.04 -22.03
CA HIS A 56 11.33 1.05 -21.43
C HIS A 56 10.62 0.19 -20.38
N GLY A 57 9.33 0.45 -20.12
CA GLY A 57 8.55 -0.23 -19.08
C GLY A 57 8.89 0.23 -17.67
N LEU A 58 9.61 1.33 -17.53
CA LEU A 58 9.81 1.94 -16.23
C LEU A 58 8.53 2.65 -15.83
N ALA A 59 8.09 2.43 -14.60
CA ALA A 59 6.95 3.15 -14.05
C ALA A 59 7.27 4.65 -14.04
N ALA A 60 6.56 5.40 -14.86
CA ALA A 60 6.80 6.83 -15.07
C ALA A 60 6.00 7.71 -14.11
N GLY A 61 5.22 7.11 -13.22
CA GLY A 61 4.36 7.85 -12.29
C GLY A 61 3.94 7.03 -11.09
N THR A 62 3.20 7.69 -10.21
CA THR A 62 2.59 7.05 -9.05
C THR A 62 1.54 6.07 -9.53
N VAL A 63 1.63 4.87 -9.05
CA VAL A 63 0.69 3.82 -9.36
C VAL A 63 -0.52 3.95 -8.46
N VAL A 64 -1.70 3.86 -9.05
CA VAL A 64 -2.98 4.03 -8.34
C VAL A 64 -3.80 2.76 -8.49
N SER A 65 -4.29 2.23 -7.39
CA SER A 65 -5.39 1.29 -7.44
C SER A 65 -6.69 2.07 -7.64
N LEU A 66 -7.46 1.69 -8.64
CA LEU A 66 -8.74 2.35 -8.94
C LEU A 66 -9.77 1.95 -7.89
N LYS A 67 -10.44 2.95 -7.34
CA LYS A 67 -11.53 2.76 -6.38
C LYS A 67 -12.84 2.61 -7.13
N GLU A 68 -13.73 1.76 -6.61
CA GLU A 68 -15.07 1.63 -7.14
C GLU A 68 -15.84 2.95 -6.99
N GLY A 69 -16.43 3.43 -8.07
CA GLY A 69 -17.35 4.59 -8.06
C GLY A 69 -18.78 4.18 -7.73
N VAL A 70 -19.65 5.17 -7.53
CA VAL A 70 -21.07 4.97 -7.23
C VAL A 70 -21.74 4.13 -8.32
N ARG A 71 -22.47 3.09 -7.90
CA ARG A 71 -23.28 2.21 -8.74
C ARG A 71 -24.31 3.01 -9.52
N ARG A 72 -24.18 3.09 -10.85
CA ARG A 72 -25.31 3.49 -11.68
C ARG A 72 -26.19 2.28 -11.93
N GLU A 73 -27.51 2.48 -11.81
CA GLU A 73 -28.49 1.41 -12.06
C GLU A 73 -28.23 0.76 -13.41
N GLY A 74 -28.03 -0.55 -13.39
CA GLY A 74 -28.17 -1.39 -14.56
C GLY A 74 -26.92 -2.06 -15.11
N VAL A 75 -25.84 -2.41 -14.36
CA VAL A 75 -24.85 -3.43 -14.83
C VAL A 75 -23.37 -3.02 -14.82
N ARG A 76 -22.98 -1.74 -14.90
CA ARG A 76 -21.57 -1.39 -14.99
C ARG A 76 -21.10 -0.61 -13.76
N ARG A 77 -19.91 -0.95 -13.30
CA ARG A 77 -19.22 -0.25 -12.21
C ARG A 77 -18.12 0.64 -12.79
N GLU A 78 -18.06 1.87 -12.34
CA GLU A 78 -17.05 2.83 -12.73
C GLU A 78 -16.05 3.00 -11.59
N GLY A 79 -14.79 2.69 -11.87
CA GLY A 79 -13.68 2.96 -10.97
C GLY A 79 -12.96 4.25 -11.38
N LYS A 80 -12.60 5.10 -10.42
CA LYS A 80 -11.82 6.32 -10.65
C LYS A 80 -10.59 6.38 -9.79
N GLY A 81 -9.51 6.91 -10.33
CA GLY A 81 -8.28 7.18 -9.62
C GLY A 81 -7.53 8.38 -10.21
N VAL A 82 -6.59 8.89 -9.47
CA VAL A 82 -5.73 9.99 -9.91
C VAL A 82 -4.28 9.55 -9.85
N ILE A 83 -3.57 9.68 -10.96
CA ILE A 83 -2.13 9.49 -11.05
C ILE A 83 -1.48 10.87 -10.98
N GLU A 84 -0.70 11.12 -9.93
CA GLU A 84 0.11 12.33 -9.80
C GLU A 84 1.38 12.15 -10.64
N LEU A 85 1.43 12.82 -11.79
CA LEU A 85 2.58 12.73 -12.68
C LEU A 85 3.80 13.39 -12.02
N PRO A 86 4.99 12.73 -11.99
CA PRO A 86 6.22 13.39 -11.61
C PRO A 86 6.55 14.58 -12.50
N SER A 87 7.08 15.65 -11.92
CA SER A 87 7.45 16.86 -12.66
C SER A 87 8.74 16.71 -13.48
N ASP A 88 9.47 15.64 -13.26
CA ASP A 88 10.72 15.33 -13.94
C ASP A 88 10.57 14.33 -15.12
N LEU A 89 9.35 13.93 -15.47
CA LEU A 89 9.11 13.12 -16.65
C LEU A 89 9.60 13.80 -17.93
N HIS A 90 10.13 13.01 -18.83
CA HIS A 90 10.50 13.45 -20.16
C HIS A 90 9.26 13.59 -21.05
N SER A 91 9.35 14.45 -22.07
CA SER A 91 8.31 14.54 -23.08
C SER A 91 8.29 13.26 -23.93
N GLY A 92 7.08 12.76 -24.20
CA GLY A 92 6.90 11.55 -25.02
C GLY A 92 5.54 10.90 -24.80
N TYR A 93 5.31 9.81 -25.52
CA TYR A 93 4.19 8.91 -25.23
C TYR A 93 4.52 7.96 -24.08
N TYR A 94 3.51 7.75 -23.27
CA TYR A 94 3.47 6.78 -22.18
C TYR A 94 2.32 5.82 -22.39
N VAL A 95 2.42 4.62 -21.86
CA VAL A 95 1.35 3.61 -21.91
C VAL A 95 0.68 3.56 -20.54
N LEU A 96 -0.59 3.92 -20.52
CA LEU A 96 -1.48 3.70 -19.40
C LEU A 96 -2.05 2.29 -19.52
N SER A 97 -1.65 1.39 -18.62
CA SER A 97 -2.16 0.02 -18.53
C SER A 97 -3.15 -0.08 -17.37
N VAL A 98 -4.34 -0.65 -17.63
CA VAL A 98 -5.35 -0.89 -16.60
C VAL A 98 -5.77 -2.35 -16.59
N TYR A 99 -5.77 -2.96 -15.41
CA TYR A 99 -6.09 -4.37 -15.22
C TYR A 99 -6.49 -4.68 -13.79
N THR A 100 -7.15 -5.81 -13.59
CA THR A 100 -7.27 -6.44 -12.26
C THR A 100 -6.18 -7.51 -12.12
N ARG A 101 -5.84 -7.93 -10.90
CA ARG A 101 -4.84 -9.01 -10.73
C ARG A 101 -5.27 -10.33 -11.36
N HIS A 102 -6.57 -10.57 -11.41
CA HIS A 102 -7.13 -11.82 -11.92
C HIS A 102 -7.23 -11.87 -13.44
N ASP A 103 -7.32 -10.72 -14.13
CA ASP A 103 -7.56 -10.70 -15.57
C ASP A 103 -6.31 -11.07 -16.37
N THR A 104 -6.51 -11.88 -17.40
CA THR A 104 -5.48 -12.16 -18.40
C THR A 104 -5.36 -11.03 -19.41
N ASN A 105 -6.37 -10.16 -19.50
CA ASN A 105 -6.44 -9.06 -20.44
C ASN A 105 -6.14 -7.74 -19.72
N VAL A 106 -5.35 -6.92 -20.37
CA VAL A 106 -4.96 -5.60 -19.91
C VAL A 106 -5.40 -4.60 -20.95
N LEU A 107 -6.08 -3.56 -20.49
CA LEU A 107 -6.40 -2.42 -21.34
C LEU A 107 -5.19 -1.48 -21.34
N GLN A 108 -4.76 -1.06 -22.53
CA GLN A 108 -3.68 -0.10 -22.71
C GLN A 108 -4.13 1.09 -23.52
N ARG A 109 -3.77 2.28 -23.08
CA ARG A 109 -4.04 3.54 -23.77
C ARG A 109 -2.76 4.36 -23.86
N LEU A 110 -2.51 5.01 -25.00
CA LEU A 110 -1.44 5.97 -25.15
C LEU A 110 -1.84 7.31 -24.53
N VAL A 111 -0.93 7.87 -23.75
CA VAL A 111 -1.06 9.19 -23.13
C VAL A 111 0.21 9.99 -23.46
N ALA A 112 0.04 11.21 -23.94
CA ALA A 112 1.18 12.10 -24.16
C ALA A 112 1.49 12.91 -22.91
N VAL A 113 2.76 12.93 -22.49
CA VAL A 113 3.27 13.81 -21.45
C VAL A 113 4.23 14.80 -22.09
N ILE A 114 4.04 16.06 -21.77
CA ILE A 114 4.81 17.18 -22.31
C ILE A 114 5.58 17.85 -21.15
N ASN A 115 6.89 17.95 -21.30
CA ASN A 115 7.73 18.68 -20.36
C ASN A 115 8.54 19.76 -21.12
N PRO A 116 8.17 21.04 -21.02
CA PRO A 116 8.90 22.10 -21.71
C PRO A 116 10.37 22.21 -21.29
N LEU A 117 10.72 21.72 -20.09
CA LEU A 117 12.09 21.76 -19.55
C LEU A 117 12.90 20.52 -19.88
N ARG A 118 12.25 19.40 -20.19
CA ARG A 118 12.88 18.13 -20.53
C ARG A 118 12.31 17.58 -21.83
N LYS A 119 12.99 17.91 -22.93
CA LYS A 119 12.64 17.36 -24.24
C LYS A 119 12.81 15.84 -24.25
N SER A 120 12.25 15.16 -25.25
CA SER A 120 12.44 13.73 -25.43
C SER A 120 13.95 13.38 -25.42
N ALA A 121 14.31 12.28 -24.76
CA ALA A 121 15.68 11.79 -24.73
C ALA A 121 16.11 11.20 -26.09
N ASP A 122 15.17 10.82 -26.96
CA ASP A 122 15.40 9.98 -28.14
C ASP A 122 14.97 10.63 -29.45
N ASP A 123 14.84 11.95 -29.52
CA ASP A 123 14.37 12.72 -30.70
C ASP A 123 13.01 12.26 -31.30
N ASP A 124 12.21 11.54 -30.52
CA ASP A 124 10.92 10.99 -30.96
C ASP A 124 9.75 11.97 -30.85
N MET A 125 10.06 13.25 -30.71
CA MET A 125 9.04 14.28 -30.53
C MET A 125 9.31 15.49 -31.41
N GLU A 126 8.27 15.94 -32.11
CA GLU A 126 8.25 17.18 -32.89
C GLU A 126 7.35 18.23 -32.20
N TRP A 127 7.86 19.46 -32.14
CA TRP A 127 7.13 20.62 -31.62
C TRP A 127 6.69 21.50 -32.78
N VAL A 128 5.39 21.60 -33.00
CA VAL A 128 4.80 22.41 -34.06
C VAL A 128 4.03 23.58 -33.44
N SER A 129 4.42 24.80 -33.78
CA SER A 129 3.69 26.02 -33.34
C SER A 129 2.30 26.07 -34.00
N GLY A 130 1.26 26.34 -33.20
CA GLY A 130 -0.12 26.36 -33.63
C GLY A 130 -1.01 27.29 -32.81
N ASP A 131 -2.30 27.34 -33.17
CA ASP A 131 -3.31 28.19 -32.50
C ASP A 131 -3.97 27.49 -31.29
N SER A 132 -3.72 26.21 -31.07
CA SER A 132 -4.21 25.41 -29.95
C SER A 132 -3.24 24.29 -29.62
N CYS A 133 -3.37 23.72 -28.40
CA CYS A 133 -2.56 22.58 -27.98
C CYS A 133 -3.29 21.26 -28.24
N TRP A 134 -2.64 20.38 -29.00
CA TRP A 134 -3.14 19.04 -29.26
C TRP A 134 -2.01 18.09 -29.68
N VAL A 135 -2.25 16.78 -29.56
CA VAL A 135 -1.32 15.74 -30.00
C VAL A 135 -1.93 14.94 -31.15
N MET A 136 -1.10 14.47 -32.07
CA MET A 136 -1.54 13.59 -33.11
C MET A 136 -1.68 12.17 -32.55
N GLY A 137 -2.88 11.60 -32.68
CA GLY A 137 -3.24 10.28 -32.14
C GLY A 137 -4.41 10.37 -31.16
N ASP A 138 -5.36 9.49 -31.30
CA ASP A 138 -6.62 9.50 -30.57
C ASP A 138 -6.59 8.79 -29.23
N GLY A 139 -5.43 8.20 -28.86
CA GLY A 139 -5.28 7.47 -27.62
C GLY A 139 -6.24 6.29 -27.50
N THR A 140 -6.54 5.60 -28.60
CA THR A 140 -7.38 4.39 -28.59
C THR A 140 -6.80 3.36 -27.63
N ALA A 141 -7.67 2.70 -26.88
CA ALA A 141 -7.26 1.66 -25.96
C ALA A 141 -7.14 0.31 -26.68
N ASP A 142 -5.98 -0.31 -26.55
CA ASP A 142 -5.73 -1.65 -27.06
C ASP A 142 -5.89 -2.69 -25.96
N LEU A 143 -6.28 -3.91 -26.33
CA LEU A 143 -6.35 -5.05 -25.44
C LEU A 143 -5.10 -5.92 -25.57
N VAL A 144 -4.33 -6.02 -24.52
CA VAL A 144 -3.09 -6.82 -24.47
C VAL A 144 -3.27 -7.98 -23.50
N SER A 145 -2.86 -9.18 -23.91
CA SER A 145 -2.91 -10.35 -23.04
C SER A 145 -1.64 -10.49 -22.18
N ARG A 146 -1.82 -10.85 -20.92
CA ARG A 146 -0.73 -11.21 -20.01
C ARG A 146 -0.79 -12.69 -19.62
N LYS A 147 0.35 -13.26 -19.27
CA LYS A 147 0.47 -14.70 -18.97
C LYS A 147 0.17 -15.07 -17.52
N THR A 148 0.36 -14.13 -16.60
CA THR A 148 0.22 -14.37 -15.14
C THR A 148 -1.13 -13.86 -14.66
N VAL A 149 -1.87 -14.76 -14.01
CA VAL A 149 -3.16 -14.44 -13.38
C VAL A 149 -3.02 -14.73 -11.89
N ASP A 150 -3.49 -13.81 -11.09
CA ASP A 150 -3.42 -13.91 -9.63
C ASP A 150 -4.81 -14.18 -9.02
N VAL A 151 -4.87 -14.35 -7.70
CA VAL A 151 -6.10 -14.52 -6.96
C VAL A 151 -6.96 -13.27 -7.03
N ARG A 152 -8.28 -13.42 -7.03
CA ARG A 152 -9.24 -12.31 -6.97
C ARG A 152 -9.13 -11.58 -5.63
N GLU A 153 -9.14 -10.26 -5.67
CA GLU A 153 -9.17 -9.39 -4.50
C GLU A 153 -10.62 -8.97 -4.20
N THR A 154 -11.39 -9.89 -3.64
CA THR A 154 -12.82 -9.69 -3.35
C THR A 154 -13.11 -9.28 -1.91
N GLU A 155 -12.21 -9.61 -0.99
CA GLU A 155 -12.39 -9.39 0.46
C GLU A 155 -11.40 -8.37 1.03
N GLY A 156 -10.38 -8.02 0.27
CA GLY A 156 -9.35 -7.08 0.67
C GLY A 156 -8.21 -7.05 -0.32
N HIS A 157 -7.29 -6.13 -0.08
CA HIS A 157 -6.10 -5.98 -0.91
C HIS A 157 -5.05 -7.03 -0.52
N ILE A 158 -4.40 -7.64 -1.53
CA ILE A 158 -3.37 -8.65 -1.33
C ILE A 158 -2.00 -8.03 -1.57
N ILE A 159 -1.20 -7.95 -0.52
CA ILE A 159 0.21 -7.55 -0.60
C ILE A 159 1.09 -8.80 -0.63
N ARG A 160 2.10 -8.78 -1.49
CA ARG A 160 3.15 -9.80 -1.55
C ARG A 160 4.49 -9.22 -1.21
N ALA A 161 5.32 -10.03 -0.56
CA ALA A 161 6.69 -9.64 -0.25
C ALA A 161 7.67 -10.79 -0.50
N HIS A 162 8.87 -10.43 -0.92
CA HIS A 162 10.00 -11.35 -1.01
C HIS A 162 10.72 -11.37 0.33
N VAL A 163 10.93 -12.55 0.89
CA VAL A 163 11.71 -12.77 2.11
C VAL A 163 13.03 -13.42 1.72
N LYS A 164 14.13 -12.81 2.13
CA LYS A 164 15.45 -13.40 1.98
C LYS A 164 15.63 -14.46 3.07
N ASN A 165 15.32 -15.70 2.76
CA ASN A 165 15.26 -16.82 3.71
C ASN A 165 16.64 -17.43 4.08
N VAL A 166 17.73 -16.70 3.85
CA VAL A 166 19.10 -17.11 4.19
C VAL A 166 19.72 -16.10 5.14
N TYR A 167 20.19 -16.58 6.26
CA TYR A 167 20.89 -15.78 7.26
C TYR A 167 22.07 -16.59 7.85
N ASP A 168 23.25 -16.00 7.90
CA ASP A 168 24.48 -16.58 8.44
C ASP A 168 24.73 -18.03 7.96
N GLY A 169 24.57 -18.26 6.65
CA GLY A 169 24.75 -19.57 6.02
C GLY A 169 23.65 -20.60 6.25
N HIS A 170 22.64 -20.27 7.04
CA HIS A 170 21.45 -21.12 7.26
C HIS A 170 20.31 -20.72 6.33
N THR A 171 19.65 -21.70 5.73
CA THR A 171 18.44 -21.51 4.92
C THR A 171 17.22 -21.94 5.71
N PHE A 172 16.22 -21.06 5.79
CA PHE A 172 14.97 -21.32 6.48
C PHE A 172 13.87 -21.69 5.47
N THR A 173 13.04 -22.67 5.86
CA THR A 173 11.84 -23.01 5.09
C THR A 173 10.68 -22.05 5.43
N GLY A 174 9.71 -21.95 4.53
CA GLY A 174 8.56 -21.07 4.74
C GLY A 174 7.77 -21.37 6.03
N SER A 175 7.76 -22.63 6.49
CA SER A 175 7.12 -23.04 7.75
C SER A 175 7.83 -22.52 9.01
N GLN A 176 9.07 -22.08 8.89
CA GLN A 176 9.87 -21.53 9.98
C GLN A 176 9.84 -20.00 10.03
N ILE A 177 9.15 -19.35 9.10
CA ILE A 177 9.15 -17.90 8.93
C ILE A 177 7.74 -17.38 9.18
N SER A 178 7.63 -16.40 10.08
CA SER A 178 6.42 -15.63 10.38
C SER A 178 6.58 -14.21 9.83
N PRO A 179 6.01 -13.92 8.65
CA PRO A 179 5.99 -12.57 8.11
C PRO A 179 4.85 -11.77 8.70
N SER A 180 5.06 -10.47 8.94
CA SER A 180 4.01 -9.56 9.40
C SER A 180 4.01 -8.24 8.63
N LEU A 181 2.83 -7.64 8.54
CA LEU A 181 2.57 -6.31 7.98
C LEU A 181 1.86 -5.48 9.04
N SER A 182 2.40 -4.32 9.34
CA SER A 182 1.81 -3.38 10.30
C SER A 182 1.58 -2.03 9.65
N ILE A 183 0.42 -1.42 9.91
CA ILE A 183 0.21 0.01 9.70
C ILE A 183 0.59 0.69 11.01
N ILE A 184 1.50 1.65 10.92
CA ILE A 184 2.00 2.38 12.07
C ILE A 184 1.33 3.75 12.19
N GLY A 185 1.22 4.25 13.40
CA GLY A 185 0.65 5.56 13.69
C GLY A 185 -0.56 5.51 14.62
N LYS A 186 -1.50 6.43 14.40
CA LYS A 186 -2.69 6.59 15.26
C LYS A 186 -3.68 5.43 15.14
N GLN A 187 -3.83 4.88 13.92
CA GLN A 187 -4.64 3.69 13.66
C GLN A 187 -3.72 2.50 13.44
N ILE A 188 -3.72 1.59 14.39
CA ILE A 188 -2.84 0.42 14.38
C ILE A 188 -3.54 -0.73 13.69
N HIS A 189 -2.95 -1.26 12.61
CA HIS A 189 -3.37 -2.49 11.98
C HIS A 189 -2.21 -3.47 11.96
N TYR A 190 -2.47 -4.71 12.34
CA TYR A 190 -1.48 -5.77 12.33
C TYR A 190 -2.01 -7.00 11.59
N PHE A 191 -1.26 -7.47 10.62
CA PHE A 191 -1.59 -8.66 9.85
C PHE A 191 -0.41 -9.62 9.86
N GLU A 192 -0.65 -10.83 10.28
CA GLU A 192 0.31 -11.89 10.06
C GLU A 192 0.10 -12.50 8.68
N GLY A 193 1.17 -12.57 7.91
CA GLY A 193 1.17 -13.11 6.56
C GLY A 193 1.34 -14.62 6.54
N LYS A 194 1.21 -15.18 5.36
CA LYS A 194 1.45 -16.58 5.10
C LYS A 194 2.57 -16.74 4.08
N MET A 195 3.55 -17.58 4.37
CA MET A 195 4.52 -18.00 3.37
C MET A 195 3.85 -18.95 2.37
N VAL A 196 3.85 -18.59 1.08
CA VAL A 196 3.34 -19.45 0.00
C VAL A 196 4.42 -20.36 -0.58
N ASN A 197 5.67 -20.01 -0.35
CA ASN A 197 6.88 -20.81 -0.58
C ASN A 197 7.97 -20.30 0.35
N ASP A 198 9.20 -20.78 0.21
CA ASP A 198 10.31 -20.45 1.11
C ASP A 198 10.78 -18.98 1.04
N SER A 199 10.36 -18.23 0.03
CA SER A 199 10.82 -16.85 -0.18
C SER A 199 9.72 -15.84 -0.45
N THR A 200 8.45 -16.25 -0.48
CA THR A 200 7.34 -15.35 -0.79
C THR A 200 6.29 -15.38 0.30
N ALA A 201 6.05 -14.22 0.89
CA ALA A 201 4.99 -13.96 1.85
C ALA A 201 3.79 -13.32 1.16
N VAL A 202 2.59 -13.61 1.66
CA VAL A 202 1.30 -13.02 1.22
C VAL A 202 0.56 -12.50 2.44
N PHE A 203 0.06 -11.27 2.34
CA PHE A 203 -0.74 -10.59 3.35
C PHE A 203 -2.11 -10.27 2.77
N TYR A 204 -3.16 -10.67 3.46
CA TYR A 204 -4.54 -10.32 3.14
C TYR A 204 -4.93 -9.14 4.04
N THR A 205 -5.02 -7.93 3.45
CA THR A 205 -5.33 -6.71 4.20
C THR A 205 -6.78 -6.30 3.98
N TYR A 206 -7.45 -5.85 5.03
CA TYR A 206 -8.83 -5.37 4.98
C TYR A 206 -9.00 -4.18 5.92
N GLY A 207 -10.03 -3.36 5.68
CA GLY A 207 -10.33 -2.20 6.53
C GLY A 207 -9.35 -1.04 6.40
N ILE A 208 -8.38 -1.10 5.47
CA ILE A 208 -7.38 -0.05 5.25
C ILE A 208 -7.60 0.59 3.90
N HIS A 209 -7.46 1.90 3.82
CA HIS A 209 -7.58 2.66 2.59
C HIS A 209 -6.71 3.92 2.61
N GLY A 210 -6.37 4.40 1.41
CA GLY A 210 -5.56 5.60 1.22
C GLY A 210 -4.08 5.39 1.55
N LYS A 211 -3.34 6.49 1.61
CA LYS A 211 -1.90 6.48 1.86
C LYS A 211 -1.63 6.24 3.33
N GLN A 212 -0.98 5.12 3.64
CA GLN A 212 -0.64 4.71 4.99
C GLN A 212 0.84 4.36 5.09
N PRO A 213 1.51 4.73 6.20
CA PRO A 213 2.83 4.22 6.51
C PRO A 213 2.73 2.76 6.95
N LEU A 214 3.49 1.88 6.32
CA LEU A 214 3.50 0.46 6.66
C LEU A 214 4.91 -0.05 6.93
N VAL A 215 4.97 -1.08 7.75
CA VAL A 215 6.17 -1.86 8.05
C VAL A 215 5.93 -3.30 7.67
N LEU A 216 6.84 -3.85 6.85
CA LEU A 216 6.95 -5.28 6.61
C LEU A 216 8.07 -5.85 7.48
N SER A 217 7.85 -6.99 8.07
CA SER A 217 8.85 -7.71 8.86
C SER A 217 8.72 -9.22 8.67
N ALA A 218 9.81 -9.93 8.89
CA ALA A 218 9.83 -11.39 8.86
C ALA A 218 10.75 -11.91 9.97
N MET A 219 10.24 -12.83 10.77
CA MET A 219 10.99 -13.44 11.86
C MET A 219 10.95 -14.96 11.74
N THR A 220 12.06 -15.62 12.07
CA THR A 220 12.09 -17.07 12.16
C THR A 220 11.57 -17.55 13.52
N SER A 221 11.20 -18.82 13.61
CA SER A 221 10.81 -19.47 14.87
C SER A 221 11.91 -19.43 15.95
N THR A 222 13.16 -19.18 15.55
CA THR A 222 14.32 -19.03 16.45
C THR A 222 14.64 -17.58 16.80
N GLY A 223 13.79 -16.61 16.41
CA GLY A 223 13.94 -15.19 16.73
C GLY A 223 14.93 -14.43 15.83
N VAL A 224 15.29 -14.98 14.67
CA VAL A 224 16.13 -14.27 13.70
C VAL A 224 15.26 -13.43 12.78
N SER A 225 15.57 -12.14 12.68
CA SER A 225 14.92 -11.22 11.73
C SER A 225 15.51 -11.40 10.34
N LEU A 226 14.67 -11.62 9.34
CA LEU A 226 15.05 -11.81 7.93
C LEU A 226 14.69 -10.59 7.09
N PRO A 227 15.53 -10.20 6.11
CA PRO A 227 15.18 -9.13 5.18
C PRO A 227 13.92 -9.45 4.39
N ILE A 228 13.02 -8.49 4.32
CA ILE A 228 11.77 -8.58 3.59
C ILE A 228 11.56 -7.33 2.74
N GLU A 229 11.04 -7.52 1.53
CA GLU A 229 10.81 -6.45 0.58
C GLU A 229 9.48 -6.69 -0.17
N MET A 230 8.67 -5.64 -0.28
CA MET A 230 7.39 -5.71 -0.98
C MET A 230 7.61 -5.98 -2.47
N ILE A 231 6.89 -6.96 -2.99
CA ILE A 231 6.81 -7.20 -4.42
C ILE A 231 5.79 -6.22 -5.00
N SER A 232 6.22 -5.46 -6.01
CA SER A 232 5.33 -4.52 -6.70
C SER A 232 4.05 -5.25 -7.15
N PRO A 233 2.85 -4.72 -6.86
CA PRO A 233 1.60 -5.30 -7.32
C PRO A 233 1.38 -5.10 -8.82
N PHE A 234 2.25 -4.34 -9.49
CA PHE A 234 2.09 -3.88 -10.85
C PHE A 234 2.81 -4.79 -11.84
N ALA A 235 2.17 -4.96 -13.01
CA ALA A 235 2.61 -5.94 -13.99
C ALA A 235 3.76 -5.46 -14.88
N THR A 236 4.06 -4.15 -14.92
CA THR A 236 5.08 -3.51 -15.77
C THR A 236 5.06 -4.04 -17.20
N LEU A 237 3.98 -3.75 -17.92
CA LEU A 237 3.79 -4.25 -19.27
C LEU A 237 4.49 -3.36 -20.28
N LEU A 238 5.46 -3.92 -20.96
CA LEU A 238 6.21 -3.21 -22.01
C LEU A 238 5.37 -2.97 -23.25
N PRO A 239 5.27 -1.73 -23.76
CA PRO A 239 4.71 -1.47 -25.06
C PRO A 239 5.62 -2.03 -26.16
N LYS A 240 5.03 -2.55 -27.23
CA LYS A 240 5.82 -3.12 -28.34
C LYS A 240 6.56 -2.05 -29.13
N GLN A 241 5.89 -0.96 -29.46
CA GLN A 241 6.46 0.23 -30.10
C GLN A 241 5.57 1.45 -29.76
N LEU A 242 6.17 2.60 -29.51
CA LEU A 242 5.46 3.86 -29.36
C LEU A 242 5.58 4.69 -30.63
N PRO A 243 4.51 5.33 -31.09
CA PRO A 243 4.57 6.19 -32.25
C PRO A 243 5.41 7.45 -31.97
N HIS A 244 5.84 8.13 -33.02
CA HIS A 244 6.44 9.46 -32.93
C HIS A 244 5.41 10.46 -32.41
N LEU A 245 5.78 11.30 -31.44
CA LEU A 245 4.91 12.29 -30.85
C LEU A 245 5.02 13.62 -31.59
N VAL A 246 3.95 14.08 -32.20
CA VAL A 246 3.83 15.43 -32.75
C VAL A 246 2.93 16.26 -31.85
N PHE A 247 3.51 17.27 -31.21
CA PHE A 247 2.79 18.18 -30.33
C PHE A 247 2.60 19.53 -30.97
N HIS A 248 1.38 19.86 -31.34
CA HIS A 248 0.97 21.20 -31.73
C HIS A 248 0.77 22.01 -30.46
N TYR A 249 1.42 23.19 -30.37
CA TYR A 249 1.37 23.96 -29.14
C TYR A 249 1.07 25.44 -29.38
N LYS A 250 0.28 25.98 -28.47
CA LYS A 250 0.07 27.43 -28.28
C LYS A 250 0.73 27.85 -26.99
N ARG A 251 1.71 28.73 -27.07
CA ARG A 251 2.55 29.12 -25.94
C ARG A 251 1.73 29.58 -24.72
N SER A 252 0.74 30.47 -24.94
CA SER A 252 -0.10 30.98 -23.86
C SER A 252 -0.92 29.93 -23.13
N GLU A 253 -1.32 28.84 -23.82
CA GLU A 253 -2.06 27.73 -23.23
C GLU A 253 -1.14 26.86 -22.37
N VAL A 254 0.07 26.56 -22.86
CA VAL A 254 1.08 25.81 -22.09
C VAL A 254 1.49 26.59 -20.85
N GLU A 255 1.71 27.91 -20.95
CA GLU A 255 2.04 28.77 -19.82
C GLU A 255 0.91 28.80 -18.76
N ALA A 256 -0.34 28.93 -19.19
CA ALA A 256 -1.50 28.92 -18.28
C ALA A 256 -1.64 27.58 -17.54
N ARG A 257 -1.46 26.46 -18.25
CA ARG A 257 -1.48 25.13 -17.64
C ARG A 257 -0.31 24.91 -16.67
N SER A 258 0.90 25.37 -17.02
CA SER A 258 2.07 25.31 -16.17
C SER A 258 1.85 26.04 -14.83
N LEU A 259 1.24 27.22 -14.86
CA LEU A 259 0.88 27.95 -13.63
C LEU A 259 -0.14 27.18 -12.77
N ASN A 260 -1.12 26.55 -13.37
CA ASN A 260 -2.10 25.75 -12.65
C ASN A 260 -1.47 24.50 -12.03
N MET A 261 -0.58 23.83 -12.76
CA MET A 261 0.20 22.70 -12.26
C MET A 261 1.06 23.10 -11.06
N GLN A 262 1.78 24.23 -11.13
CA GLN A 262 2.59 24.72 -10.01
C GLN A 262 1.74 25.00 -8.76
N ARG A 263 0.57 25.63 -8.92
CA ARG A 263 -0.38 25.85 -7.81
C ARG A 263 -0.85 24.52 -7.19
N HIS A 264 -1.17 23.53 -8.01
CA HIS A 264 -1.53 22.20 -7.54
C HIS A 264 -0.39 21.55 -6.76
N GLN A 265 0.83 21.57 -7.28
CA GLN A 265 2.02 21.02 -6.61
C GLN A 265 2.29 21.71 -5.27
N MET A 266 2.12 23.02 -5.18
CA MET A 266 2.23 23.75 -3.92
C MET A 266 1.17 23.33 -2.90
N ALA A 267 -0.05 23.06 -3.34
CA ALA A 267 -1.14 22.64 -2.47
C ALA A 267 -0.94 21.23 -1.88
N ILE A 268 -0.32 20.29 -2.65
CA ILE A 268 -0.08 18.93 -2.19
C ILE A 268 1.28 18.75 -1.48
N ALA A 269 2.19 19.71 -1.57
CA ALA A 269 3.52 19.64 -0.97
C ALA A 269 3.50 19.37 0.56
N PRO A 270 2.63 20.03 1.36
CA PRO A 270 2.52 19.74 2.80
C PRO A 270 2.12 18.29 3.07
N ALA A 271 1.09 17.79 2.39
CA ALA A 271 0.61 16.42 2.56
C ALA A 271 1.66 15.36 2.18
N LYS A 272 2.49 15.65 1.17
CA LYS A 272 3.63 14.78 0.81
C LYS A 272 4.74 14.80 1.87
N ARG A 273 4.90 15.90 2.60
CA ARG A 273 5.87 16.03 3.70
C ARG A 273 5.45 15.23 4.93
N GLU A 274 4.17 15.29 5.30
CA GLU A 274 3.63 14.57 6.46
C GLU A 274 3.69 13.03 6.33
N LEU A 275 3.78 12.51 5.10
CA LEU A 275 3.79 11.07 4.82
C LEU A 275 5.18 10.50 4.51
N LYS A 276 6.25 11.29 4.58
CA LYS A 276 7.60 10.75 4.44
C LYS A 276 8.01 10.02 5.71
N MET A 277 8.05 8.69 5.62
CA MET A 277 8.75 7.90 6.63
C MET A 277 10.23 8.30 6.63
N GLY A 278 10.73 8.68 7.80
CA GLY A 278 12.13 9.11 7.99
C GLY A 278 12.30 10.54 8.50
N ASP A 279 11.30 11.41 8.39
CA ASP A 279 11.23 12.64 9.18
C ASP A 279 10.67 12.32 10.58
N PHE A 280 11.34 11.41 11.27
CA PHE A 280 11.14 11.23 12.72
C PHE A 280 11.81 12.43 13.39
N SER A 281 11.16 13.58 13.28
CA SER A 281 11.65 14.78 13.94
C SER A 281 11.70 14.52 15.44
N ASP A 282 12.75 15.01 16.02
CA ASP A 282 12.95 15.06 17.49
C ASP A 282 11.96 16.07 18.12
N ASP A 283 10.73 16.10 17.63
CA ASP A 283 9.74 17.09 18.02
C ASP A 283 9.27 16.84 19.43
N THR A 284 9.77 17.72 20.21
CA THR A 284 9.34 18.09 21.53
C THR A 284 7.80 18.05 21.66
N ALA A 285 7.32 17.13 22.46
CA ALA A 285 6.27 17.18 23.47
C ALA A 285 4.89 17.81 23.15
N GLU A 286 4.61 18.43 22.01
CA GLU A 286 3.36 19.18 21.83
C GLU A 286 2.24 18.39 21.12
N ASP A 287 2.55 17.33 20.38
CA ASP A 287 1.55 16.50 19.70
C ASP A 287 1.25 15.21 20.46
N VAL A 288 0.51 15.34 21.55
CA VAL A 288 -0.01 14.17 22.28
C VAL A 288 -1.06 13.47 21.40
N VAL A 289 -0.78 12.20 21.07
CA VAL A 289 -1.74 11.37 20.33
C VAL A 289 -2.95 11.10 21.21
N PRO A 290 -4.17 11.43 20.77
CA PRO A 290 -5.39 11.05 21.50
C PRO A 290 -5.47 9.53 21.63
N LEU A 291 -6.03 9.07 22.75
CA LEU A 291 -6.30 7.65 22.94
C LEU A 291 -7.51 7.25 22.08
N GLU A 292 -7.24 6.77 20.87
CA GLU A 292 -8.24 6.21 19.97
C GLU A 292 -8.08 4.69 19.91
N TYR A 293 -9.18 3.98 20.00
CA TYR A 293 -9.21 2.52 19.87
C TYR A 293 -9.85 2.16 18.53
N ASP A 294 -9.14 1.36 17.75
CA ASP A 294 -9.67 0.76 16.54
C ASP A 294 -10.26 -0.61 16.87
N GLU A 295 -11.56 -0.62 17.14
CA GLU A 295 -12.30 -1.85 17.45
C GLU A 295 -12.37 -2.83 16.28
N THR A 296 -12.12 -2.36 15.04
CA THR A 296 -12.18 -3.21 13.85
C THR A 296 -10.95 -4.09 13.72
N VAL A 297 -9.80 -3.67 14.27
CA VAL A 297 -8.51 -4.32 14.07
C VAL A 297 -8.09 -5.14 15.27
N LEU A 298 -8.13 -4.55 16.47
CA LEU A 298 -7.82 -5.26 17.72
C LEU A 298 -9.07 -5.91 18.34
N GLY A 299 -10.24 -5.67 17.75
CA GLY A 299 -11.52 -6.28 18.12
C GLY A 299 -12.13 -5.72 19.40
N THR A 300 -11.39 -4.95 20.21
CA THR A 300 -11.87 -4.42 21.49
C THR A 300 -10.95 -3.33 22.03
N LYS A 301 -11.43 -2.62 23.04
CA LYS A 301 -10.62 -1.72 23.87
C LYS A 301 -9.63 -2.51 24.72
N PRO A 302 -8.49 -1.91 25.09
CA PRO A 302 -7.55 -2.57 25.99
C PRO A 302 -8.19 -2.88 27.35
N ASP A 303 -7.81 -4.02 27.92
CA ASP A 303 -8.22 -4.40 29.28
C ASP A 303 -7.66 -3.44 30.33
N LEU A 304 -6.41 -2.98 30.11
CA LEU A 304 -5.74 -1.99 30.93
C LEU A 304 -5.04 -0.97 30.04
N SER A 305 -5.15 0.30 30.43
CA SER A 305 -4.45 1.40 29.77
C SER A 305 -3.78 2.27 30.83
N TYR A 306 -2.47 2.46 30.66
CA TYR A 306 -1.66 3.31 31.53
C TYR A 306 -1.30 4.58 30.79
N ASN A 307 -1.89 5.72 31.21
CA ASN A 307 -1.49 7.04 30.76
C ASN A 307 -0.27 7.48 31.57
N LEU A 308 0.91 7.53 30.95
CA LEU A 308 2.16 7.83 31.68
C LEU A 308 2.27 9.28 32.16
N ASP A 309 1.38 10.18 31.73
CA ASP A 309 1.30 11.54 32.26
C ASP A 309 0.73 11.59 33.69
N GLU A 310 0.01 10.55 34.10
CA GLU A 310 -0.58 10.44 35.44
C GLU A 310 0.38 9.83 36.46
N TYR A 311 1.56 9.39 36.06
CA TYR A 311 2.52 8.70 36.86
C TYR A 311 3.83 9.51 37.01
N ARG A 312 4.61 9.19 38.06
CA ARG A 312 5.97 9.72 38.17
C ARG A 312 6.79 9.24 36.97
N GLN A 313 7.49 10.18 36.34
CA GLN A 313 8.33 9.89 35.18
C GLN A 313 9.57 9.07 35.58
N PHE A 314 9.79 8.01 34.81
CA PHE A 314 11.02 7.21 34.83
C PHE A 314 11.81 7.44 33.54
N LEU A 315 13.10 7.07 33.56
CA LEU A 315 13.94 7.21 32.38
C LEU A 315 13.76 6.09 31.35
N THR A 316 13.47 4.88 31.80
CA THR A 316 13.41 3.69 30.95
C THR A 316 12.05 2.99 31.01
N VAL A 317 11.65 2.36 29.92
CA VAL A 317 10.45 1.51 29.86
C VAL A 317 10.56 0.36 30.87
N ARG A 318 11.76 -0.15 31.13
CA ARG A 318 12.02 -1.19 32.12
C ARG A 318 11.56 -0.77 33.53
N GLU A 319 11.90 0.46 33.96
CA GLU A 319 11.49 0.99 35.25
C GLU A 319 9.97 1.16 35.32
N VAL A 320 9.34 1.68 34.27
CA VAL A 320 7.88 1.83 34.21
C VAL A 320 7.16 0.48 34.34
N LEU A 321 7.61 -0.53 33.58
CA LEU A 321 7.01 -1.86 33.65
C LEU A 321 7.19 -2.50 35.03
N LEU A 322 8.32 -2.30 35.67
CA LEU A 322 8.60 -2.85 37.01
C LEU A 322 7.72 -2.21 38.07
N GLU A 323 7.55 -0.89 38.03
CA GLU A 323 6.92 -0.12 39.11
C GLU A 323 5.40 -0.02 38.96
N TYR A 324 4.89 0.10 37.70
CA TYR A 324 3.48 0.40 37.47
C TYR A 324 2.71 -0.72 36.83
N VAL A 325 3.36 -1.54 35.97
CA VAL A 325 2.65 -2.48 35.10
C VAL A 325 2.82 -3.91 35.62
N SER A 326 2.18 -4.21 36.75
CA SER A 326 2.33 -5.49 37.48
C SER A 326 1.85 -6.72 36.70
N CYS A 327 1.00 -6.55 35.70
CA CYS A 327 0.49 -7.65 34.85
C CYS A 327 1.46 -8.02 33.71
N VAL A 328 2.57 -7.30 33.54
CA VAL A 328 3.60 -7.62 32.55
C VAL A 328 4.84 -8.16 33.25
N LYS A 329 5.37 -9.27 32.77
CA LYS A 329 6.58 -9.88 33.29
C LYS A 329 7.64 -10.00 32.20
N ASN A 330 8.84 -9.53 32.50
CA ASN A 330 10.03 -9.77 31.70
C ASN A 330 10.69 -11.08 32.16
N LYS A 331 10.85 -12.04 31.24
CA LYS A 331 11.58 -13.30 31.46
C LYS A 331 12.55 -13.53 30.31
N LYS A 332 13.67 -14.17 30.61
CA LYS A 332 14.56 -14.67 29.56
C LYS A 332 14.13 -16.09 29.18
N VAL A 333 13.86 -16.29 27.89
CA VAL A 333 13.61 -17.59 27.26
C VAL A 333 14.78 -17.83 26.34
N ASP A 334 15.51 -18.91 26.55
CA ASP A 334 16.74 -19.26 25.82
C ASP A 334 17.77 -18.11 25.76
N GLY A 335 17.86 -17.35 26.86
CA GLY A 335 18.76 -16.20 26.99
C GLY A 335 18.24 -14.87 26.41
N VAL A 336 17.14 -14.89 25.67
CA VAL A 336 16.52 -13.71 25.04
C VAL A 336 15.42 -13.15 25.94
N PRO A 337 15.41 -11.86 26.27
CA PRO A 337 14.35 -11.25 27.04
C PRO A 337 13.03 -11.25 26.26
N GLN A 338 11.95 -11.67 26.93
CA GLN A 338 10.60 -11.67 26.38
C GLN A 338 9.64 -11.08 27.41
N LEU A 339 8.61 -10.39 26.94
CA LEU A 339 7.53 -9.86 27.75
C LEU A 339 6.33 -10.80 27.68
N PHE A 340 5.72 -11.03 28.83
CA PHE A 340 4.53 -11.86 28.97
C PHE A 340 3.44 -11.06 29.68
N VAL A 341 2.25 -11.04 29.09
CA VAL A 341 1.04 -10.48 29.71
C VAL A 341 0.36 -11.56 30.52
N ARG A 342 -0.15 -11.18 31.69
CA ARG A 342 -0.90 -12.04 32.58
C ARG A 342 -2.36 -11.60 32.67
N LYS A 343 -3.28 -12.53 32.43
CA LYS A 343 -4.72 -12.29 32.54
C LYS A 343 -5.20 -12.32 34.00
N GLU A 344 -4.71 -13.27 34.79
CA GLU A 344 -5.05 -13.47 36.20
C GLU A 344 -3.81 -13.57 37.08
N LEU A 345 -3.99 -13.36 38.38
CA LEU A 345 -2.88 -13.17 39.33
C LEU A 345 -1.86 -14.32 39.40
N ASP A 346 -2.21 -15.53 38.95
CA ASP A 346 -1.38 -16.71 39.24
C ASP A 346 -0.80 -17.47 38.04
N GLN A 347 -1.18 -17.19 36.79
CA GLN A 347 -0.67 -17.99 35.69
C GLN A 347 -0.20 -17.16 34.48
N TYR A 348 1.08 -17.32 34.15
CA TYR A 348 1.59 -16.89 32.84
C TYR A 348 1.43 -18.04 31.85
N ASN A 349 0.59 -17.88 30.86
CA ASN A 349 0.54 -18.82 29.76
C ASN A 349 1.71 -18.51 28.82
N THR A 350 2.67 -19.43 28.73
CA THR A 350 3.86 -19.30 27.88
C THR A 350 3.74 -20.15 26.61
N SER A 351 2.58 -20.73 26.33
CA SER A 351 2.38 -21.58 25.16
C SER A 351 2.47 -20.82 23.84
N PHE A 352 2.09 -19.54 23.89
CA PHE A 352 2.22 -18.61 22.75
C PHE A 352 2.91 -17.34 23.19
N PRO A 353 3.60 -16.61 22.28
CA PRO A 353 4.25 -15.33 22.60
C PRO A 353 3.21 -14.25 22.87
N THR A 354 3.61 -13.21 23.58
CA THR A 354 2.88 -11.92 23.63
C THR A 354 3.30 -11.09 22.41
N LEU A 355 2.32 -10.51 21.71
CA LEU A 355 2.60 -9.55 20.65
C LEU A 355 2.97 -8.20 21.28
N VAL A 356 4.20 -7.76 21.09
CA VAL A 356 4.68 -6.47 21.57
C VAL A 356 4.76 -5.50 20.42
N LEU A 357 4.08 -4.36 20.55
CA LEU A 357 4.00 -3.32 19.53
C LEU A 357 4.47 -1.99 20.09
N ILE A 358 5.10 -1.15 19.25
CA ILE A 358 5.31 0.28 19.47
C ILE A 358 4.73 1.06 18.29
N ASP A 359 3.74 1.92 18.54
CA ASP A 359 2.94 2.62 17.50
C ASP A 359 2.46 1.69 16.38
N GLY A 360 2.19 0.42 16.70
CA GLY A 360 1.77 -0.62 15.77
C GLY A 360 2.91 -1.42 15.13
N MET A 361 4.14 -1.01 15.24
CA MET A 361 5.29 -1.77 14.76
C MET A 361 5.62 -2.92 15.73
N PRO A 362 5.79 -4.16 15.26
CA PRO A 362 6.22 -5.26 16.10
C PRO A 362 7.65 -5.05 16.62
N VAL A 363 7.83 -5.34 17.91
CA VAL A 363 9.13 -5.24 18.59
C VAL A 363 9.74 -6.62 18.67
N PHE A 364 10.88 -6.80 18.01
CA PHE A 364 11.64 -8.05 18.06
C PHE A 364 12.77 -7.98 19.11
N ASP A 365 13.41 -6.83 19.25
CA ASP A 365 14.43 -6.59 20.28
C ASP A 365 13.78 -5.99 21.52
N VAL A 366 13.29 -6.88 22.41
CA VAL A 366 12.68 -6.46 23.68
C VAL A 366 13.68 -5.72 24.57
N GLU A 367 14.97 -6.07 24.54
CA GLU A 367 15.98 -5.37 25.35
C GLU A 367 16.13 -3.90 24.95
N ARG A 368 16.05 -3.63 23.65
CA ARG A 368 16.05 -2.26 23.11
C ARG A 368 14.84 -1.47 23.57
N LEU A 369 13.64 -2.07 23.53
CA LEU A 369 12.43 -1.44 24.05
C LEU A 369 12.54 -1.16 25.55
N LEU A 370 13.03 -2.10 26.32
CA LEU A 370 13.19 -1.93 27.77
C LEU A 370 14.14 -0.77 28.14
N ASN A 371 15.11 -0.46 27.29
CA ASN A 371 16.05 0.64 27.45
C ASN A 371 15.61 1.93 26.74
N TYR A 372 14.45 1.93 26.08
CA TYR A 372 13.92 3.11 25.42
C TYR A 372 13.47 4.15 26.45
N ASP A 373 13.57 5.44 26.09
CA ASP A 373 13.20 6.57 26.94
C ASP A 373 11.69 6.59 27.20
N ALA A 374 11.31 6.25 28.42
CA ALA A 374 9.91 6.15 28.81
C ALA A 374 9.16 7.49 28.74
N ARG A 375 9.85 8.64 28.80
CA ARG A 375 9.24 9.97 28.67
C ARG A 375 8.67 10.21 27.27
N ARG A 376 9.07 9.41 26.28
CA ARG A 376 8.55 9.44 24.91
C ARG A 376 7.29 8.58 24.73
N ILE A 377 6.98 7.72 25.71
CA ILE A 377 5.74 6.92 25.73
C ILE A 377 4.62 7.75 26.37
N HIS A 378 3.45 7.72 25.76
CA HIS A 378 2.23 8.34 26.28
C HIS A 378 1.34 7.29 26.94
N TYR A 379 1.04 6.19 26.22
CA TYR A 379 0.21 5.11 26.73
C TYR A 379 0.90 3.76 26.65
N ILE A 380 0.59 2.90 27.64
CA ILE A 380 0.85 1.47 27.56
C ILE A 380 -0.50 0.77 27.64
N ASN A 381 -0.93 0.17 26.53
CA ASN A 381 -2.19 -0.55 26.41
C ASN A 381 -1.95 -2.05 26.46
N ILE A 382 -2.76 -2.74 27.24
CA ILE A 382 -2.66 -4.17 27.48
C ILE A 382 -3.97 -4.83 27.11
N TYR A 383 -3.88 -5.84 26.26
CA TYR A 383 -4.95 -6.73 25.86
C TYR A 383 -4.57 -8.12 26.38
N ALA A 384 -5.27 -8.61 27.40
CA ALA A 384 -4.86 -9.80 28.14
C ALA A 384 -5.44 -11.10 27.59
N GLU A 385 -6.37 -11.01 26.61
CA GLU A 385 -6.97 -12.17 25.97
C GLU A 385 -6.02 -12.82 24.95
N GLN A 386 -6.39 -13.99 24.45
CA GLN A 386 -5.70 -14.63 23.34
C GLN A 386 -6.23 -14.06 22.02
N TYR A 387 -5.33 -13.64 21.14
CA TYR A 387 -5.62 -13.06 19.85
C TYR A 387 -5.06 -13.89 18.71
N THR A 388 -5.78 -13.90 17.59
CA THR A 388 -5.34 -14.55 16.35
C THR A 388 -5.33 -13.53 15.22
N PHE A 389 -4.15 -13.35 14.59
CA PHE A 389 -3.97 -12.47 13.44
C PHE A 389 -3.42 -13.29 12.27
N GLY A 390 -4.30 -13.64 11.31
CA GLY A 390 -3.91 -14.53 10.23
C GLY A 390 -3.53 -15.92 10.77
N ASN A 391 -2.25 -16.29 10.64
CA ASN A 391 -1.73 -17.58 11.13
C ASN A 391 -1.11 -17.49 12.55
N GLY A 392 -0.95 -16.27 13.09
CA GLY A 392 -0.34 -16.03 14.40
C GLY A 392 -1.35 -16.12 15.54
N VAL A 393 -0.93 -16.76 16.63
CA VAL A 393 -1.67 -16.83 17.88
C VAL A 393 -0.81 -16.22 18.98
N TYR A 394 -1.40 -15.26 19.71
CA TYR A 394 -0.70 -14.49 20.72
C TYR A 394 -1.42 -14.56 22.06
N ASN A 395 -0.68 -14.79 23.14
CA ASN A 395 -1.20 -14.67 24.50
C ASN A 395 -1.02 -13.24 24.99
N GLY A 396 -1.99 -12.40 24.66
CA GLY A 396 -2.00 -10.98 24.93
C GLY A 396 -1.24 -10.14 23.93
N ILE A 397 -1.58 -8.85 23.95
CA ILE A 397 -0.91 -7.79 23.19
C ILE A 397 -0.47 -6.72 24.17
N LEU A 398 0.76 -6.26 24.04
CA LEU A 398 1.34 -5.14 24.76
C LEU A 398 1.68 -4.04 23.75
N SER A 399 0.89 -2.97 23.76
CA SER A 399 1.02 -1.88 22.81
C SER A 399 1.53 -0.62 23.50
N PHE A 400 2.69 -0.16 23.10
CA PHE A 400 3.27 1.11 23.49
C PHE A 400 2.89 2.16 22.47
N VAL A 401 2.33 3.29 22.92
CA VAL A 401 1.97 4.42 22.07
C VAL A 401 2.90 5.57 22.44
N THR A 402 3.68 6.04 21.48
CA THR A 402 4.54 7.20 21.69
C THR A 402 3.73 8.50 21.65
N ARG A 403 4.29 9.60 22.16
CA ARG A 403 3.60 10.90 22.20
C ARG A 403 3.24 11.41 20.80
N SER A 404 4.10 11.18 19.83
CA SER A 404 3.84 11.55 18.43
C SER A 404 2.98 10.52 17.67
N GLY A 405 2.93 9.27 18.13
CA GLY A 405 2.35 8.14 17.39
C GLY A 405 3.13 7.77 16.14
N GLN A 406 4.40 8.18 16.03
CA GLN A 406 5.23 8.01 14.83
C GLN A 406 6.63 7.48 15.18
N LEU A 407 6.71 6.50 16.07
CA LEU A 407 7.97 5.85 16.47
C LEU A 407 9.06 6.83 16.92
N THR A 408 8.75 7.90 17.67
CA THR A 408 9.66 9.00 18.02
C THR A 408 11.05 8.49 18.43
N ASN A 409 12.05 8.66 17.56
CA ASN A 409 13.43 8.20 17.75
C ASN A 409 13.57 6.73 18.21
N TYR A 410 12.57 5.87 17.91
CA TYR A 410 12.74 4.44 18.12
C TYR A 410 13.62 3.88 16.99
N PRO A 411 14.71 3.19 17.33
CA PRO A 411 15.62 2.71 16.30
C PRO A 411 14.95 1.65 15.42
N THR A 412 15.01 1.86 14.10
CA THR A 412 14.45 0.92 13.14
C THR A 412 15.24 -0.39 13.09
N GLU A 413 14.55 -1.50 12.90
CA GLU A 413 15.16 -2.81 12.72
C GLU A 413 15.74 -2.93 11.30
N ARG A 414 16.97 -3.46 11.16
CA ARG A 414 17.70 -3.49 9.88
C ARG A 414 17.00 -4.27 8.77
N ASN A 415 16.25 -5.30 9.13
CA ASN A 415 15.66 -6.24 8.18
C ASN A 415 14.18 -5.96 7.90
N MET A 416 13.63 -4.89 8.46
CA MET A 416 12.27 -4.43 8.19
C MET A 416 12.25 -3.49 7.00
N GLN A 417 11.20 -3.54 6.20
CA GLN A 417 10.94 -2.54 5.17
C GLN A 417 9.89 -1.54 5.65
N TYR A 418 10.23 -0.25 5.58
CA TYR A 418 9.36 0.88 5.88
C TYR A 418 9.00 1.57 4.58
N LEU A 419 7.71 1.77 4.31
CA LEU A 419 7.25 2.48 3.12
C LEU A 419 5.88 3.13 3.35
N VAL A 420 5.57 4.13 2.52
CA VAL A 420 4.22 4.67 2.41
C VAL A 420 3.53 3.99 1.24
N TYR A 421 2.38 3.37 1.50
CA TYR A 421 1.63 2.62 0.50
C TYR A 421 0.21 3.17 0.37
N ASP A 422 -0.28 3.31 -0.87
CA ASP A 422 -1.64 3.75 -1.15
C ASP A 422 -2.57 2.55 -1.26
N PHE A 423 -3.27 2.25 -0.16
CA PHE A 423 -4.21 1.14 -0.12
C PHE A 423 -5.47 1.45 -0.92
N PRO A 424 -5.94 0.53 -1.76
CA PRO A 424 -7.18 0.69 -2.47
C PRO A 424 -8.36 0.76 -1.50
N GLY A 425 -9.21 1.77 -1.70
CA GLY A 425 -10.46 1.84 -0.94
C GLY A 425 -11.51 0.92 -1.55
N PHE A 426 -12.15 0.10 -0.70
CA PHE A 426 -13.45 -0.45 -1.04
C PHE A 426 -14.50 0.58 -0.68
N CYS A 427 -15.34 0.98 -1.62
CA CYS A 427 -16.56 1.72 -1.29
C CYS A 427 -17.57 0.70 -0.75
N ASN A 428 -17.86 0.78 0.54
CA ASN A 428 -19.00 0.08 1.16
C ASN A 428 -20.32 0.66 0.70
#